data_e42625db1e8fa93b246682b0e590e1ad
#
_entry.id   e42625db1e8fa93b246682b0e590e1ad
#
_cell.length_a   1.000
_cell.length_b   1.000
_cell.length_c   1.000
_cell.angle_alpha   90.00
_cell.angle_beta   90.00
_cell.angle_gamma   90.00
#
_symmetry.space_group_name_H-M   'P 1'
#
loop_
_entity.id
_entity.type
_entity.pdbx_description
1 polymer ?
#
loop_
_entity_poly.entity_id
_entity_poly.type
_entity_poly.pdbx_seq_one_letter_code
_entity_poly.pdbx_strand_id
1 'polypeptide(L)'
;VSEQYIAGALDGIAASYGRMTSFATILTQNGQTLHNHDHSHTLETGRLMLTDAGAELMNYYCSDHTRTIPVGGKFTSRQRDVYSIVLACHDKALELARPGVTYKSVHLDVCKVLAQGLKDLGLMKGNIDEAVAAGAHALFMPHGLGHMMGLDVHDMEDLGQCYVGYDDEVRPSDQF
;
A
#
# COMPACT_ATOMS: atom_id res chain seq x y z
N VAL A 1 22.18 -5.05 10.14
CA VAL A 1 21.67 -5.88 9.05
C VAL A 1 21.37 -4.96 7.88
N SER A 2 21.74 -5.35 6.65
CA SER A 2 21.43 -4.60 5.44
C SER A 2 20.01 -4.92 4.93
N GLU A 3 19.42 -3.97 4.23
CA GLU A 3 18.15 -4.18 3.49
C GLU A 3 18.29 -5.34 2.50
N GLN A 4 19.41 -5.39 1.75
CA GLN A 4 19.71 -6.45 0.79
C GLN A 4 19.68 -7.86 1.39
N TYR A 5 20.20 -8.01 2.63
CA TYR A 5 20.20 -9.32 3.29
C TYR A 5 18.79 -9.82 3.58
N ILE A 6 17.91 -8.92 4.05
CA ILE A 6 16.52 -9.29 4.37
C ILE A 6 15.71 -9.51 3.10
N ALA A 7 15.87 -8.64 2.09
CA ALA A 7 15.21 -8.83 0.79
C ALA A 7 15.59 -10.18 0.17
N GLY A 8 16.88 -10.51 0.12
CA GLY A 8 17.34 -11.79 -0.40
C GLY A 8 16.83 -13.01 0.39
N ALA A 9 16.65 -12.86 1.71
CA ALA A 9 16.04 -13.93 2.52
C ALA A 9 14.55 -14.13 2.19
N LEU A 10 13.79 -13.05 1.97
CA LEU A 10 12.39 -13.12 1.54
C LEU A 10 12.26 -13.75 0.15
N ASP A 11 13.07 -13.32 -0.80
CA ASP A 11 13.11 -13.86 -2.15
C ASP A 11 13.46 -15.37 -2.14
N GLY A 12 14.41 -15.76 -1.29
CA GLY A 12 14.77 -17.17 -1.10
C GLY A 12 13.62 -18.00 -0.53
N ILE A 13 12.84 -17.45 0.39
CA ILE A 13 11.63 -18.11 0.93
C ILE A 13 10.58 -18.26 -0.19
N ALA A 14 10.29 -17.20 -0.93
CA ALA A 14 9.35 -17.24 -2.04
C ALA A 14 9.74 -18.33 -3.07
N ALA A 15 11.00 -18.37 -3.48
CA ALA A 15 11.53 -19.36 -4.40
C ALA A 15 11.50 -20.81 -3.84
N SER A 16 11.59 -20.98 -2.52
CA SER A 16 11.59 -22.28 -1.87
C SER A 16 10.21 -22.94 -1.81
N TYR A 17 9.15 -22.13 -1.74
CA TYR A 17 7.78 -22.63 -1.59
C TYR A 17 6.89 -22.36 -2.80
N GLY A 18 7.34 -21.54 -3.75
CA GLY A 18 6.63 -21.16 -4.97
C GLY A 18 7.51 -21.31 -6.20
N ARG A 19 7.25 -20.49 -7.20
CA ARG A 19 8.05 -20.40 -8.43
C ARG A 19 9.15 -19.36 -8.30
N MET A 20 8.76 -18.14 -7.93
CA MET A 20 9.64 -17.00 -7.66
C MET A 20 8.85 -15.90 -6.93
N THR A 21 9.42 -14.73 -6.77
CA THR A 21 8.67 -13.56 -6.30
C THR A 21 7.64 -13.13 -7.34
N SER A 22 6.45 -12.68 -6.90
CA SER A 22 5.39 -12.16 -7.78
C SER A 22 5.74 -10.80 -8.41
N PHE A 23 6.64 -10.06 -7.77
CA PHE A 23 7.24 -8.80 -8.22
C PHE A 23 8.59 -8.61 -7.54
N ALA A 24 9.37 -7.65 -8.00
CA ALA A 24 10.64 -7.32 -7.35
C ALA A 24 10.39 -6.78 -5.94
N THR A 25 10.92 -7.48 -4.93
CA THR A 25 10.72 -7.11 -3.52
C THR A 25 11.10 -5.66 -3.24
N ILE A 26 10.24 -4.95 -2.55
CA ILE A 26 10.51 -3.63 -1.97
C ILE A 26 10.79 -3.84 -0.50
N LEU A 27 11.97 -3.46 -0.06
CA LEU A 27 12.34 -3.50 1.36
C LEU A 27 13.28 -2.33 1.65
N THR A 28 12.77 -1.34 2.36
CA THR A 28 13.52 -0.11 2.57
C THR A 28 13.14 0.61 3.85
N GLN A 29 14.10 1.27 4.48
CA GLN A 29 13.86 2.27 5.53
C GLN A 29 13.57 3.67 4.97
N ASN A 30 13.57 3.82 3.64
CA ASN A 30 13.24 5.04 2.92
C ASN A 30 11.89 4.91 2.19
N GLY A 31 10.86 4.39 2.87
CA GLY A 31 9.54 4.15 2.34
C GLY A 31 8.77 5.38 1.85
N GLN A 32 9.28 6.60 2.15
CA GLN A 32 8.78 7.83 1.54
C GLN A 32 9.06 7.92 0.04
N THR A 33 10.00 7.13 -0.48
CA THR A 33 10.20 6.94 -1.92
C THR A 33 9.36 5.76 -2.37
N LEU A 34 8.29 6.05 -3.11
CA LEU A 34 7.38 5.03 -3.61
C LEU A 34 8.11 4.06 -4.55
N HIS A 35 7.80 2.76 -4.44
CA HIS A 35 8.41 1.67 -5.21
C HIS A 35 9.96 1.67 -5.17
N ASN A 36 10.52 1.91 -3.99
CA ASN A 36 11.97 1.96 -3.83
C ASN A 36 12.59 0.55 -3.82
N HIS A 37 13.31 0.21 -4.88
CA HIS A 37 14.04 -1.05 -5.04
C HIS A 37 15.54 -0.93 -4.69
N ASP A 38 15.99 0.20 -4.14
CA ASP A 38 17.35 0.33 -3.62
C ASP A 38 17.44 -0.31 -2.23
N HIS A 39 18.20 -1.38 -2.13
CA HIS A 39 18.46 -2.13 -0.90
C HIS A 39 19.87 -1.89 -0.33
N SER A 40 20.53 -0.82 -0.74
CA SER A 40 21.94 -0.56 -0.40
C SER A 40 22.18 -0.16 1.06
N HIS A 41 21.12 0.20 1.79
CA HIS A 41 21.26 0.75 3.13
C HIS A 41 21.40 -0.32 4.22
N THR A 42 22.07 0.06 5.30
CA THR A 42 22.04 -0.67 6.58
C THR A 42 20.90 -0.13 7.43
N LEU A 43 20.07 -1.02 7.98
CA LEU A 43 18.94 -0.64 8.83
C LEU A 43 19.41 0.09 10.09
N GLU A 44 18.75 1.21 10.39
CA GLU A 44 19.07 2.07 11.53
C GLU A 44 17.94 2.01 12.57
N THR A 45 18.31 1.74 13.82
CA THR A 45 17.34 1.74 14.94
C THR A 45 16.64 3.10 15.05
N GLY A 46 15.32 3.05 15.25
CA GLY A 46 14.47 4.24 15.35
C GLY A 46 13.83 4.68 14.01
N ARG A 47 14.24 4.07 12.88
CA ARG A 47 13.56 4.23 11.59
C ARG A 47 12.44 3.21 11.44
N LEU A 48 11.60 3.40 10.44
CA LEU A 48 10.63 2.41 9.98
C LEU A 48 11.24 1.65 8.80
N MET A 49 10.95 0.37 8.70
CA MET A 49 11.24 -0.45 7.54
C MET A 49 9.92 -0.85 6.90
N LEU A 50 9.71 -0.47 5.66
CA LEU A 50 8.63 -0.93 4.82
C LEU A 50 9.11 -2.17 4.09
N THR A 51 8.30 -3.21 4.10
CA THR A 51 8.52 -4.44 3.32
C THR A 51 7.27 -4.68 2.50
N ASP A 52 7.47 -4.83 1.19
CA ASP A 52 6.43 -5.17 0.24
C ASP A 52 6.93 -6.32 -0.63
N ALA A 53 6.35 -7.48 -0.45
CA ALA A 53 6.85 -8.72 -1.02
C ALA A 53 5.70 -9.70 -1.30
N GLY A 54 5.87 -10.51 -2.31
CA GLY A 54 4.93 -11.53 -2.69
C GLY A 54 5.60 -12.73 -3.36
N ALA A 55 4.86 -13.82 -3.49
CA ALA A 55 5.31 -15.03 -4.15
C ALA A 55 4.31 -15.46 -5.22
N GLU A 56 4.83 -15.94 -6.34
CA GLU A 56 4.08 -16.68 -7.35
C GLU A 56 4.03 -18.15 -6.94
N LEU A 57 2.83 -18.68 -6.78
CA LEU A 57 2.63 -20.09 -6.42
C LEU A 57 2.84 -21.03 -7.62
N MET A 58 2.93 -22.34 -7.36
CA MET A 58 3.11 -23.35 -8.40
C MET A 58 1.95 -23.39 -9.41
N ASN A 59 0.79 -22.89 -9.05
CA ASN A 59 -0.38 -22.73 -9.93
C ASN A 59 -0.47 -21.35 -10.59
N TYR A 60 0.60 -20.56 -10.54
CA TYR A 60 0.77 -19.21 -11.12
C TYR A 60 0.00 -18.08 -10.41
N TYR A 61 -0.76 -18.36 -9.36
CA TYR A 61 -1.39 -17.29 -8.61
C TYR A 61 -0.37 -16.53 -7.78
N CYS A 62 -0.50 -15.20 -7.80
CA CYS A 62 0.38 -14.27 -7.11
C CYS A 62 -0.16 -13.88 -5.73
N SER A 63 0.75 -13.52 -4.83
CA SER A 63 0.44 -12.84 -3.57
C SER A 63 1.17 -11.51 -3.50
N ASP A 64 0.67 -10.60 -2.64
CA ASP A 64 1.15 -9.25 -2.46
C ASP A 64 0.88 -8.81 -1.02
N HIS A 65 1.93 -8.51 -0.26
CA HIS A 65 1.82 -8.17 1.16
C HIS A 65 2.77 -7.05 1.54
N THR A 66 2.20 -5.93 1.99
CA THR A 66 2.98 -4.84 2.58
C THR A 66 2.89 -4.84 4.10
N ARG A 67 4.03 -4.65 4.77
CA ARG A 67 4.12 -4.42 6.21
C ARG A 67 5.17 -3.36 6.51
N THR A 68 4.86 -2.50 7.48
CA THR A 68 5.80 -1.50 8.00
C THR A 68 6.07 -1.78 9.46
N ILE A 69 7.33 -1.93 9.83
CA ILE A 69 7.76 -2.23 11.19
C ILE A 69 8.85 -1.26 11.68
N PRO A 70 8.93 -0.99 13.00
CA PRO A 70 10.00 -0.16 13.54
C PRO A 70 11.31 -0.96 13.63
N VAL A 71 12.39 -0.43 13.08
CA VAL A 71 13.73 -0.98 13.26
C VAL A 71 14.14 -0.84 14.74
N GLY A 72 14.44 -1.97 15.38
CA GLY A 72 14.67 -2.04 16.83
C GLY A 72 13.43 -2.42 17.66
N GLY A 73 12.31 -2.74 17.01
CA GLY A 73 11.14 -3.37 17.62
C GLY A 73 10.18 -2.45 18.39
N LYS A 74 10.43 -1.13 18.42
CA LYS A 74 9.57 -0.17 19.13
C LYS A 74 9.29 1.07 18.30
N PHE A 75 8.01 1.40 18.15
CA PHE A 75 7.58 2.67 17.59
C PHE A 75 7.88 3.83 18.54
N THR A 76 8.31 4.97 18.02
CA THR A 76 8.16 6.25 18.72
C THR A 76 6.67 6.61 18.81
N SER A 77 6.31 7.56 19.69
CA SER A 77 4.92 8.03 19.80
C SER A 77 4.38 8.52 18.45
N ARG A 78 5.15 9.37 17.77
CA ARG A 78 4.78 9.93 16.45
C ARG A 78 4.61 8.84 15.37
N GLN A 79 5.50 7.85 15.33
CA GLN A 79 5.38 6.72 14.41
C GLN A 79 4.11 5.90 14.70
N ARG A 80 3.82 5.67 15.97
CA ARG A 80 2.62 4.93 16.40
C ARG A 80 1.35 5.67 16.01
N ASP A 81 1.31 6.99 16.19
CA ASP A 81 0.15 7.81 15.86
C ASP A 81 -0.17 7.67 14.36
N VAL A 82 0.82 7.85 13.48
CA VAL A 82 0.64 7.70 12.03
C VAL A 82 0.31 6.25 11.65
N TYR A 83 1.00 5.27 12.23
CA TYR A 83 0.72 3.86 11.99
C TYR A 83 -0.72 3.48 12.34
N SER A 84 -1.24 4.02 13.44
CA SER A 84 -2.62 3.77 13.88
C SER A 84 -3.65 4.33 12.91
N ILE A 85 -3.36 5.47 12.25
CA ILE A 85 -4.21 6.01 11.19
C ILE A 85 -4.25 5.04 10.00
N VAL A 86 -3.09 4.55 9.56
CA VAL A 86 -3.00 3.61 8.43
C VAL A 86 -3.70 2.29 8.76
N LEU A 87 -3.57 1.80 9.99
CA LEU A 87 -4.28 0.61 10.45
C LEU A 87 -5.80 0.82 10.43
N ALA A 88 -6.28 1.98 10.89
CA ALA A 88 -7.70 2.32 10.83
C ALA A 88 -8.21 2.39 9.37
N CYS A 89 -7.40 2.87 8.43
CA CYS A 89 -7.71 2.84 7.00
C CYS A 89 -7.86 1.40 6.49
N HIS A 90 -6.93 0.51 6.84
CA HIS A 90 -6.98 -0.90 6.49
C HIS A 90 -8.25 -1.58 7.04
N ASP A 91 -8.53 -1.40 8.33
CA ASP A 91 -9.72 -1.96 8.96
C ASP A 91 -11.01 -1.44 8.32
N LYS A 92 -11.04 -0.15 7.97
CA LYS A 92 -12.18 0.46 7.28
C LYS A 92 -12.38 -0.13 5.89
N ALA A 93 -11.33 -0.39 5.13
CA ALA A 93 -11.40 -1.05 3.84
C ALA A 93 -12.01 -2.45 3.97
N LEU A 94 -11.57 -3.25 4.94
CA LEU A 94 -12.12 -4.58 5.22
C LEU A 94 -13.59 -4.55 5.65
N GLU A 95 -13.98 -3.55 6.42
CA GLU A 95 -15.37 -3.34 6.83
C GLU A 95 -16.29 -3.06 5.63
N LEU A 96 -15.84 -2.20 4.70
CA LEU A 96 -16.66 -1.71 3.59
C LEU A 96 -16.66 -2.63 2.37
N ALA A 97 -15.60 -3.41 2.16
CA ALA A 97 -15.48 -4.31 1.01
C ALA A 97 -16.53 -5.44 1.08
N ARG A 98 -17.65 -5.24 0.40
CA ARG A 98 -18.77 -6.17 0.35
C ARG A 98 -19.28 -6.28 -1.09
N PRO A 99 -19.91 -7.40 -1.48
CA PRO A 99 -20.54 -7.51 -2.79
C PRO A 99 -21.51 -6.37 -3.05
N GLY A 100 -21.42 -5.78 -4.23
CA GLY A 100 -22.27 -4.65 -4.66
C GLY A 100 -21.75 -3.26 -4.27
N VAL A 101 -20.68 -3.16 -3.50
CA VAL A 101 -20.00 -1.89 -3.19
C VAL A 101 -18.93 -1.63 -4.25
N THR A 102 -18.85 -0.43 -4.81
CA THR A 102 -17.82 -0.08 -5.78
C THR A 102 -16.48 0.12 -5.07
N TYR A 103 -15.39 -0.30 -5.70
CA TYR A 103 -14.05 -0.11 -5.15
C TYR A 103 -13.70 1.36 -4.94
N LYS A 104 -14.13 2.23 -5.87
CA LYS A 104 -14.00 3.70 -5.77
C LYS A 104 -14.63 4.24 -4.48
N SER A 105 -15.85 3.78 -4.11
CA SER A 105 -16.48 4.25 -2.88
C SER A 105 -15.72 3.82 -1.63
N VAL A 106 -15.19 2.59 -1.62
CA VAL A 106 -14.34 2.11 -0.52
C VAL A 106 -13.07 2.97 -0.40
N HIS A 107 -12.41 3.24 -1.52
CA HIS A 107 -11.22 4.10 -1.57
C HIS A 107 -11.50 5.48 -0.98
N LEU A 108 -12.55 6.16 -1.45
CA LEU A 108 -12.89 7.51 -0.98
C LEU A 108 -13.24 7.55 0.51
N ASP A 109 -13.94 6.55 1.02
CA ASP A 109 -14.25 6.47 2.45
C ASP A 109 -12.99 6.20 3.29
N VAL A 110 -12.05 5.40 2.80
CA VAL A 110 -10.74 5.22 3.42
C VAL A 110 -9.93 6.53 3.39
N CYS A 111 -9.98 7.28 2.29
CA CYS A 111 -9.34 8.61 2.21
C CYS A 111 -9.89 9.58 3.26
N LYS A 112 -11.18 9.50 3.60
CA LYS A 112 -11.77 10.30 4.69
C LYS A 112 -11.21 9.90 6.06
N VAL A 113 -11.02 8.62 6.32
CA VAL A 113 -10.40 8.13 7.56
C VAL A 113 -8.96 8.66 7.66
N LEU A 114 -8.18 8.55 6.58
CA LEU A 114 -6.83 9.10 6.50
C LEU A 114 -6.82 10.60 6.76
N ALA A 115 -7.64 11.36 6.04
CA ALA A 115 -7.71 12.82 6.15
C ALA A 115 -8.13 13.27 7.55
N GLN A 116 -9.08 12.57 8.20
CA GLN A 116 -9.47 12.86 9.57
C GLN A 116 -8.32 12.63 10.55
N GLY A 117 -7.64 11.48 10.47
CA GLY A 117 -6.49 11.21 11.33
C GLY A 117 -5.34 12.21 11.15
N LEU A 118 -5.04 12.60 9.90
CA LEU A 118 -4.04 13.64 9.61
C LEU A 118 -4.46 15.00 10.17
N LYS A 119 -5.74 15.33 10.12
CA LYS A 119 -6.28 16.56 10.72
C LYS A 119 -6.14 16.54 12.23
N ASP A 120 -6.44 15.44 12.89
CA ASP A 120 -6.31 15.27 14.35
C ASP A 120 -4.85 15.41 14.81
N LEU A 121 -3.89 15.03 13.95
CA LEU A 121 -2.45 15.26 14.18
C LEU A 121 -1.98 16.68 13.79
N GLY A 122 -2.87 17.54 13.28
CA GLY A 122 -2.53 18.88 12.83
C GLY A 122 -1.79 18.96 11.50
N LEU A 123 -1.75 17.86 10.74
CA LEU A 123 -1.09 17.76 9.43
C LEU A 123 -2.03 18.15 8.27
N MET A 124 -3.33 18.23 8.53
CA MET A 124 -4.35 18.65 7.57
C MET A 124 -5.33 19.62 8.23
N LYS A 125 -6.03 20.43 7.43
CA LYS A 125 -7.01 21.42 7.89
C LYS A 125 -8.27 21.40 7.03
N GLY A 126 -9.30 22.07 7.47
CA GLY A 126 -10.54 22.29 6.70
C GLY A 126 -11.59 21.19 6.90
N ASN A 127 -12.57 21.16 6.01
CA ASN A 127 -13.61 20.15 5.96
C ASN A 127 -13.04 18.89 5.29
N ILE A 128 -13.32 17.71 5.84
CA ILE A 128 -12.74 16.45 5.37
C ILE A 128 -13.31 16.04 4.00
N ASP A 129 -14.61 16.19 3.80
CA ASP A 129 -15.24 15.83 2.53
C ASP A 129 -14.74 16.72 1.39
N GLU A 130 -14.60 18.01 1.64
CA GLU A 130 -14.02 18.97 0.68
C GLU A 130 -12.54 18.66 0.40
N ALA A 131 -11.76 18.32 1.43
CA ALA A 131 -10.36 17.98 1.29
C ALA A 131 -10.16 16.71 0.44
N VAL A 132 -10.98 15.69 0.67
CA VAL A 132 -10.93 14.45 -0.11
C VAL A 132 -11.41 14.70 -1.55
N ALA A 133 -12.50 15.45 -1.74
CA ALA A 133 -12.98 15.82 -3.07
C ALA A 133 -11.97 16.66 -3.87
N ALA A 134 -11.15 17.45 -3.20
CA ALA A 134 -10.04 18.21 -3.80
C ALA A 134 -8.74 17.40 -3.98
N GLY A 135 -8.73 16.12 -3.61
CA GLY A 135 -7.54 15.26 -3.72
C GLY A 135 -6.43 15.55 -2.71
N ALA A 136 -6.69 16.29 -1.64
CA ALA A 136 -5.66 16.67 -0.65
C ALA A 136 -5.03 15.47 0.08
N HIS A 137 -5.75 14.34 0.17
CA HIS A 137 -5.24 13.08 0.72
C HIS A 137 -4.08 12.51 -0.09
N ALA A 138 -4.02 12.77 -1.40
CA ALA A 138 -3.00 12.24 -2.30
C ALA A 138 -1.57 12.73 -1.97
N LEU A 139 -1.43 13.82 -1.22
CA LEU A 139 -0.14 14.24 -0.69
C LEU A 139 0.48 13.20 0.26
N PHE A 140 -0.35 12.44 0.97
CA PHE A 140 0.06 11.44 1.97
C PHE A 140 -0.14 10.00 1.49
N MET A 141 -1.07 9.77 0.56
CA MET A 141 -1.31 8.50 -0.09
C MET A 141 -1.41 8.73 -1.61
N PRO A 142 -0.26 8.79 -2.31
CA PRO A 142 -0.20 9.12 -3.74
C PRO A 142 -0.49 7.92 -4.66
N HIS A 143 -1.32 6.99 -4.21
CA HIS A 143 -1.67 5.77 -4.92
C HIS A 143 -3.10 5.34 -4.60
N GLY A 144 -3.66 4.42 -5.38
CA GLY A 144 -4.95 3.81 -5.10
C GLY A 144 -4.96 2.96 -3.84
N LEU A 145 -6.15 2.58 -3.39
CA LEU A 145 -6.32 1.70 -2.21
C LEU A 145 -5.71 0.31 -2.44
N GLY A 146 -5.73 -0.17 -3.68
CA GLY A 146 -5.21 -1.46 -4.08
C GLY A 146 -5.57 -1.77 -5.53
N HIS A 147 -5.46 -3.02 -5.92
CA HIS A 147 -5.64 -3.50 -7.28
C HIS A 147 -6.18 -4.92 -7.31
N MET A 148 -6.61 -5.40 -8.47
CA MET A 148 -6.90 -6.80 -8.68
C MET A 148 -5.62 -7.63 -8.57
N MET A 149 -5.74 -8.86 -8.10
CA MET A 149 -4.65 -9.79 -7.94
C MET A 149 -5.12 -11.20 -8.31
N GLY A 150 -4.33 -11.92 -9.10
CA GLY A 150 -4.67 -13.25 -9.61
C GLY A 150 -3.46 -13.95 -10.21
N LEU A 151 -3.50 -14.24 -11.50
CA LEU A 151 -2.35 -14.83 -12.23
C LEU A 151 -1.21 -13.82 -12.40
N ASP A 152 -1.54 -12.54 -12.47
CA ASP A 152 -0.59 -11.44 -12.35
C ASP A 152 -0.81 -10.72 -11.01
N VAL A 153 0.25 -10.13 -10.44
CA VAL A 153 0.15 -9.39 -9.18
C VAL A 153 -0.75 -8.16 -9.35
N HIS A 154 -0.60 -7.42 -10.44
CA HIS A 154 -1.52 -6.41 -10.94
C HIS A 154 -2.36 -7.03 -12.05
N ASP A 155 -3.39 -7.77 -11.66
CA ASP A 155 -4.18 -8.57 -12.59
C ASP A 155 -5.17 -7.72 -13.38
N MET A 156 -5.45 -8.14 -14.62
CA MET A 156 -6.41 -7.54 -15.54
C MET A 156 -6.06 -6.13 -16.08
N GLU A 157 -4.97 -5.51 -15.67
CA GLU A 157 -4.63 -4.14 -16.07
C GLU A 157 -4.24 -4.04 -17.55
N ASP A 158 -3.53 -5.02 -18.07
CA ASP A 158 -3.04 -5.02 -19.45
C ASP A 158 -4.09 -5.45 -20.48
N LEU A 159 -5.25 -5.92 -20.03
CA LEU A 159 -6.34 -6.33 -20.91
C LEU A 159 -7.11 -5.15 -21.51
N GLY A 160 -6.93 -3.96 -20.97
CA GLY A 160 -7.61 -2.73 -21.39
C GLY A 160 -8.53 -2.17 -20.31
N GLN A 161 -8.60 -0.86 -20.27
CA GLN A 161 -9.28 -0.11 -19.20
C GLN A 161 -10.76 -0.46 -19.07
N CYS A 162 -11.45 -0.74 -20.18
CA CYS A 162 -12.87 -1.09 -20.16
C CYS A 162 -13.16 -2.41 -19.42
N TYR A 163 -12.19 -3.33 -19.33
CA TYR A 163 -12.37 -4.60 -18.63
C TYR A 163 -12.22 -4.49 -17.11
N VAL A 164 -11.63 -3.40 -16.63
CA VAL A 164 -11.48 -3.11 -15.20
C VAL A 164 -12.42 -1.99 -14.71
N GLY A 165 -13.40 -1.62 -15.54
CA GLY A 165 -14.50 -0.73 -15.15
C GLY A 165 -14.31 0.73 -15.51
N TYR A 166 -13.32 1.07 -16.32
CA TYR A 166 -13.19 2.42 -16.88
C TYR A 166 -13.99 2.56 -18.18
N ASP A 167 -14.58 3.70 -18.39
CA ASP A 167 -15.33 4.07 -19.57
C ASP A 167 -15.16 5.57 -19.88
N ASP A 168 -16.05 6.14 -20.71
CA ASP A 168 -15.99 7.56 -21.06
C ASP A 168 -16.34 8.48 -19.86
N GLU A 169 -17.07 7.97 -18.87
CA GLU A 169 -17.50 8.71 -17.68
C GLU A 169 -16.52 8.51 -16.51
N VAL A 170 -15.95 7.31 -16.36
CA VAL A 170 -15.01 6.96 -15.28
C VAL A 170 -13.63 6.70 -15.87
N ARG A 171 -12.70 7.59 -15.64
CA ARG A 171 -11.34 7.53 -16.19
C ARG A 171 -10.32 7.19 -15.12
N PRO A 172 -9.13 6.64 -15.48
CA PRO A 172 -8.03 6.41 -14.53
C PRO A 172 -7.63 7.66 -13.75
N SER A 173 -7.71 8.86 -14.36
CA SER A 173 -7.44 10.15 -13.71
C SER A 173 -8.43 10.52 -12.59
N ASP A 174 -9.58 9.88 -12.52
CA ASP A 174 -10.60 10.15 -11.51
C ASP A 174 -10.36 9.40 -10.20
N GLN A 175 -9.25 8.68 -10.10
CA GLN A 175 -8.84 7.96 -8.88
C GLN A 175 -8.14 8.85 -7.85
N PHE A 176 -7.67 10.02 -8.26
CA PHE A 176 -6.83 10.92 -7.44
C PHE A 176 -7.51 12.25 -7.21
#